data_d5d6d2e6057b43e317b52bc6da53b2aa
#
_entry.id   d5d6d2e6057b43e317b52bc6da53b2aa
#
_cell.length_a   1.000
_cell.length_b   1.000
_cell.length_c   1.000
_cell.angle_alpha   90.00
_cell.angle_beta   90.00
_cell.angle_gamma   90.00
#
_symmetry.space_group_name_H-M   'P 1'
#
loop_
_entity.id
_entity.type
_entity.pdbx_description
1 polymer ?
#
loop_
_entity_poly.entity_id
_entity_poly.type
_entity_poly.pdbx_seq_one_letter_code
_entity_poly.pdbx_strand_id
1 'polypeptide(L)'
;CYPILMAADILMFNANEVPVGHDQIQHLEMARDVATRFNNLYAKPDEPFFVLPQATGGSAIEVLPGLDGRKMSKSYNNVIPLFEGGRKALDEAISRIVTDSRLPGEPKDPDSTSLTVIYDAFATEEESAAFRQELREGLGWGEAKKRLADKIDAEIGPMRQRYEELMAHPEQIEAILQQGAARARVYATDLIAKLRYAVGLRSFQKLETAGAAKAQKKKAPATLFKQY
;
A
#
# COMPACT_ATOMS: atom_id res chain seq x y z
N CYS A 1 12.95 -14.49 2.02
CA CYS A 1 11.97 -14.71 3.13
C CYS A 1 10.69 -13.89 2.97
N TYR A 2 10.71 -12.72 2.33
CA TYR A 2 9.56 -11.84 2.30
C TYR A 2 8.31 -12.40 1.56
N PRO A 3 8.38 -13.21 0.49
CA PRO A 3 7.18 -13.82 -0.10
C PRO A 3 6.41 -14.73 0.86
N ILE A 4 7.12 -15.40 1.77
CA ILE A 4 6.49 -16.24 2.80
C ILE A 4 5.78 -15.39 3.87
N LEU A 5 6.36 -14.26 4.24
CA LEU A 5 5.73 -13.32 5.16
C LEU A 5 4.45 -12.74 4.52
N MET A 6 4.50 -12.34 3.26
CA MET A 6 3.33 -11.87 2.51
C MET A 6 2.24 -12.95 2.44
N ALA A 7 2.61 -14.21 2.18
CA ALA A 7 1.66 -15.32 2.21
C ALA A 7 1.01 -15.48 3.60
N ALA A 8 1.78 -15.35 4.68
CA ALA A 8 1.25 -15.42 6.05
C ALA A 8 0.26 -14.28 6.33
N ASP A 9 0.57 -13.06 5.91
CA ASP A 9 -0.31 -11.88 6.09
C ASP A 9 -1.64 -12.06 5.34
N ILE A 10 -1.62 -12.59 4.13
CA ILE A 10 -2.81 -12.85 3.31
C ILE A 10 -3.66 -13.98 3.91
N LEU A 11 -3.03 -15.11 4.20
CA LEU A 11 -3.72 -16.33 4.62
C LEU A 11 -4.22 -16.23 6.06
N MET A 12 -3.58 -15.44 6.92
CA MET A 12 -4.03 -15.20 8.29
C MET A 12 -5.44 -14.60 8.36
N PHE A 13 -5.82 -13.81 7.36
CA PHE A 13 -7.14 -13.19 7.26
C PHE A 13 -8.10 -13.91 6.30
N ASN A 14 -7.67 -14.99 5.66
CA ASN A 14 -8.43 -15.65 4.60
C ASN A 14 -8.94 -14.67 3.54
N ALA A 15 -8.07 -13.78 3.09
CA ALA A 15 -8.41 -12.76 2.10
C ALA A 15 -8.85 -13.40 0.78
N ASN A 16 -9.99 -13.00 0.25
CA ASN A 16 -10.51 -13.47 -1.04
C ASN A 16 -9.83 -12.72 -2.20
N GLU A 17 -9.65 -11.40 -2.02
CA GLU A 17 -9.11 -10.50 -3.03
C GLU A 17 -7.94 -9.72 -2.44
N VAL A 18 -6.86 -9.63 -3.21
CA VAL A 18 -5.64 -8.94 -2.80
C VAL A 18 -5.24 -7.98 -3.92
N PRO A 19 -5.42 -6.66 -3.73
CA PRO A 19 -4.94 -5.67 -4.68
C PRO A 19 -3.40 -5.67 -4.68
N VAL A 20 -2.82 -6.01 -5.82
CA VAL A 20 -1.36 -6.08 -5.97
C VAL A 20 -0.91 -5.49 -7.30
N GLY A 21 0.27 -4.86 -7.30
CA GLY A 21 0.97 -4.51 -8.53
C GLY A 21 1.45 -5.77 -9.27
N HIS A 22 1.72 -5.61 -10.56
CA HIS A 22 2.14 -6.72 -11.43
C HIS A 22 3.38 -7.46 -10.90
N ASP A 23 4.32 -6.76 -10.27
CA ASP A 23 5.54 -7.32 -9.68
C ASP A 23 5.28 -8.22 -8.46
N GLN A 24 4.08 -8.20 -7.86
CA GLN A 24 3.69 -9.00 -6.70
C GLN A 24 2.81 -10.22 -7.06
N ILE A 25 2.35 -10.34 -8.29
CA ILE A 25 1.46 -11.44 -8.71
C ILE A 25 2.09 -12.79 -8.43
N GLN A 26 3.39 -12.96 -8.73
CA GLN A 26 4.11 -14.20 -8.47
C GLN A 26 4.11 -14.59 -6.98
N HIS A 27 4.24 -13.62 -6.09
CA HIS A 27 4.20 -13.86 -4.65
C HIS A 27 2.80 -14.26 -4.17
N LEU A 28 1.77 -13.72 -4.80
CA LEU A 28 0.39 -14.13 -4.53
C LEU A 28 0.12 -15.58 -4.99
N GLU A 29 0.65 -15.98 -6.15
CA GLU A 29 0.56 -17.37 -6.60
C GLU A 29 1.26 -18.32 -5.61
N MET A 30 2.41 -17.93 -5.03
CA MET A 30 3.05 -18.71 -3.96
C MET A 30 2.14 -18.86 -2.72
N ALA A 31 1.40 -17.81 -2.35
CA ALA A 31 0.42 -17.89 -1.26
C ALA A 31 -0.72 -18.86 -1.60
N ARG A 32 -1.21 -18.86 -2.85
CA ARG A 32 -2.22 -19.79 -3.37
C ARG A 32 -1.72 -21.24 -3.32
N ASP A 33 -0.47 -21.47 -3.73
CA ASP A 33 0.15 -22.81 -3.68
C ASP A 33 0.23 -23.33 -2.24
N VAL A 34 0.64 -22.50 -1.29
CA VAL A 34 0.68 -22.85 0.14
C VAL A 34 -0.73 -23.21 0.64
N ALA A 35 -1.73 -22.37 0.35
CA ALA A 35 -3.11 -22.60 0.74
C ALA A 35 -3.68 -23.89 0.14
N THR A 36 -3.48 -24.11 -1.15
CA THR A 36 -3.91 -25.31 -1.88
C THR A 36 -3.28 -26.54 -1.29
N ARG A 37 -1.95 -26.54 -1.08
CA ARG A 37 -1.24 -27.69 -0.52
C ARG A 37 -1.69 -28.00 0.91
N PHE A 38 -1.90 -26.98 1.73
CA PHE A 38 -2.37 -27.18 3.10
C PHE A 38 -3.79 -27.76 3.11
N ASN A 39 -4.70 -27.20 2.31
CA ASN A 39 -6.07 -27.72 2.20
C ASN A 39 -6.08 -29.18 1.72
N ASN A 40 -5.31 -29.52 0.69
CA ASN A 40 -5.23 -30.88 0.16
C ASN A 40 -4.72 -31.90 1.17
N LEU A 41 -3.82 -31.49 2.08
CA LEU A 41 -3.22 -32.38 3.07
C LEU A 41 -4.06 -32.54 4.33
N TYR A 42 -4.77 -31.50 4.75
CA TYR A 42 -5.33 -31.42 6.10
C TYR A 42 -6.82 -31.07 6.14
N ALA A 43 -7.40 -30.54 5.07
CA ALA A 43 -8.80 -30.17 5.05
C ALA A 43 -9.70 -31.36 4.63
N LYS A 44 -10.97 -31.30 5.01
CA LYS A 44 -12.00 -32.09 4.40
C LYS A 44 -12.45 -31.44 3.09
N PRO A 45 -13.04 -32.22 2.14
CA PRO A 45 -13.42 -31.67 0.84
C PRO A 45 -14.32 -30.45 0.90
N ASP A 46 -15.23 -30.36 1.86
CA ASP A 46 -16.21 -29.28 1.99
C ASP A 46 -15.86 -28.25 3.08
N GLU A 47 -14.73 -28.39 3.76
CA GLU A 47 -14.30 -27.53 4.87
C GLU A 47 -12.84 -27.09 4.72
N PRO A 48 -12.51 -26.25 3.73
CA PRO A 48 -11.13 -25.78 3.55
C PRO A 48 -10.70 -24.87 4.71
N PHE A 49 -9.44 -24.95 5.10
CA PHE A 49 -8.86 -24.03 6.10
C PHE A 49 -8.60 -22.66 5.50
N PHE A 50 -8.12 -22.63 4.26
CA PHE A 50 -7.76 -21.40 3.56
C PHE A 50 -8.66 -21.16 2.35
N VAL A 51 -9.06 -19.91 2.20
CA VAL A 51 -9.59 -19.37 0.95
C VAL A 51 -8.42 -19.15 -0.01
N LEU A 52 -8.61 -19.43 -1.29
CA LEU A 52 -7.60 -19.17 -2.32
C LEU A 52 -7.67 -17.69 -2.75
N PRO A 53 -6.68 -16.86 -2.40
CA PRO A 53 -6.73 -15.45 -2.72
C PRO A 53 -6.63 -15.21 -4.23
N GLN A 54 -7.26 -14.14 -4.72
CA GLN A 54 -7.20 -13.72 -6.11
C GLN A 54 -6.58 -12.32 -6.21
N ALA A 55 -5.76 -12.11 -7.24
CA ALA A 55 -5.22 -10.79 -7.54
C ALA A 55 -6.31 -9.89 -8.09
N THR A 56 -6.39 -8.67 -7.59
CA THR A 56 -7.23 -7.61 -8.15
C THR A 56 -6.37 -6.37 -8.47
N GLY A 57 -6.77 -5.54 -9.43
CA GLY A 57 -6.14 -4.25 -9.73
C GLY A 57 -4.94 -4.27 -10.68
N GLY A 58 -4.65 -5.34 -11.38
CA GLY A 58 -3.35 -5.61 -12.01
C GLY A 58 -3.00 -4.98 -13.36
N SER A 59 -3.81 -4.15 -14.03
CA SER A 59 -3.49 -3.76 -15.41
C SER A 59 -3.06 -2.32 -15.65
N ALA A 60 -3.09 -1.44 -14.68
CA ALA A 60 -2.86 -0.01 -14.90
C ALA A 60 -1.90 0.68 -13.92
N ILE A 61 -1.28 -0.04 -12.98
CA ILE A 61 -0.29 0.61 -12.12
C ILE A 61 1.05 0.58 -12.85
N GLU A 62 1.26 1.56 -13.71
CA GLU A 62 2.58 1.85 -14.23
C GLU A 62 3.52 2.23 -13.08
N VAL A 63 4.76 1.77 -13.18
CA VAL A 63 5.79 2.12 -12.20
C VAL A 63 6.11 3.60 -12.34
N LEU A 64 5.89 4.40 -11.28
CA LEU A 64 6.26 5.81 -11.30
C LEU A 64 7.76 5.98 -11.56
N PRO A 65 8.14 6.84 -12.50
CA PRO A 65 9.54 7.19 -12.74
C PRO A 65 10.08 8.02 -11.59
N GLY A 66 11.38 7.87 -11.32
CA GLY A 66 12.11 8.72 -10.41
C GLY A 66 12.52 10.06 -11.04
N LEU A 67 13.22 10.88 -10.27
CA LEU A 67 13.69 12.22 -10.69
C LEU A 67 14.58 12.17 -11.94
N ASP A 68 15.23 11.05 -12.18
CA ASP A 68 16.15 10.78 -13.31
C ASP A 68 15.49 10.02 -14.48
N GLY A 69 14.17 9.82 -14.43
CA GLY A 69 13.40 9.10 -15.43
C GLY A 69 13.47 7.57 -15.34
N ARG A 70 14.34 7.00 -14.49
CA ARG A 70 14.38 5.56 -14.21
C ARG A 70 13.31 5.18 -13.19
N LYS A 71 13.09 3.88 -12.97
CA LYS A 71 12.23 3.38 -11.90
C LYS A 71 12.58 4.06 -10.56
N MET A 72 11.59 4.65 -9.89
CA MET A 72 11.78 5.27 -8.57
C MET A 72 12.27 4.24 -7.56
N SER A 73 13.40 4.51 -6.91
CA SER A 73 14.00 3.60 -5.92
C SER A 73 14.88 4.36 -4.94
N LYS A 74 14.84 3.97 -3.67
CA LYS A 74 15.75 4.47 -2.63
C LYS A 74 17.22 4.23 -2.99
N SER A 75 17.53 3.08 -3.60
CA SER A 75 18.91 2.73 -4.00
C SER A 75 19.48 3.63 -5.10
N TYR A 76 18.63 4.27 -5.88
CA TYR A 76 19.03 5.23 -6.92
C TYR A 76 19.01 6.68 -6.44
N ASN A 77 18.58 6.93 -5.21
CA ASN A 77 18.41 8.27 -4.66
C ASN A 77 17.59 9.23 -5.57
N ASN A 78 16.61 8.66 -6.27
CA ASN A 78 15.75 9.35 -7.24
C ASN A 78 14.30 9.44 -6.76
N VAL A 79 14.08 9.36 -5.45
CA VAL A 79 12.75 9.40 -4.82
C VAL A 79 12.30 10.84 -4.55
N ILE A 80 10.98 11.02 -4.48
CA ILE A 80 10.35 12.25 -4.02
C ILE A 80 9.96 12.05 -2.55
N PRO A 81 10.42 12.89 -1.61
CA PRO A 81 10.01 12.80 -0.20
C PRO A 81 8.55 13.19 -0.06
N LEU A 82 7.77 12.40 0.71
CA LEU A 82 6.37 12.71 0.98
C LEU A 82 6.21 13.65 2.19
N PHE A 83 6.83 13.29 3.32
CA PHE A 83 6.62 13.98 4.60
C PHE A 83 7.88 14.63 5.13
N GLU A 84 9.02 13.91 5.12
CA GLU A 84 10.27 14.41 5.68
C GLU A 84 10.80 15.63 4.93
N GLY A 85 11.25 16.64 5.69
CA GLY A 85 11.80 17.88 5.16
C GLY A 85 10.77 18.88 4.62
N GLY A 86 9.48 18.54 4.71
CA GLY A 86 8.37 19.43 4.40
C GLY A 86 8.33 19.87 2.94
N ARG A 87 7.64 20.98 2.69
CA ARG A 87 7.52 21.57 1.36
C ARG A 87 8.88 21.89 0.73
N LYS A 88 9.84 22.33 1.51
CA LYS A 88 11.18 22.67 1.00
C LYS A 88 11.88 21.48 0.38
N ALA A 89 11.83 20.31 1.04
CA ALA A 89 12.44 19.09 0.49
C ALA A 89 11.71 18.60 -0.78
N LEU A 90 10.40 18.80 -0.86
CA LEU A 90 9.63 18.53 -2.07
C LEU A 90 10.09 19.43 -3.23
N ASP A 91 10.17 20.73 -3.01
CA ASP A 91 10.62 21.70 -4.04
C ASP A 91 12.04 21.39 -4.53
N GLU A 92 12.96 21.08 -3.61
CA GLU A 92 14.33 20.69 -3.92
C GLU A 92 14.36 19.36 -4.75
N ALA A 93 13.53 18.37 -4.42
CA ALA A 93 13.44 17.13 -5.16
C ALA A 93 12.88 17.38 -6.57
N ILE A 94 11.76 18.07 -6.68
CA ILE A 94 11.12 18.37 -7.98
C ILE A 94 12.06 19.22 -8.88
N SER A 95 12.83 20.12 -8.32
CA SER A 95 13.81 20.91 -9.08
C SER A 95 14.83 20.04 -9.83
N ARG A 96 15.18 18.86 -9.28
CA ARG A 96 16.15 17.90 -9.84
C ARG A 96 15.58 17.01 -10.94
N ILE A 97 14.27 17.05 -11.21
CA ILE A 97 13.71 16.30 -12.35
C ILE A 97 14.43 16.69 -13.62
N VAL A 98 14.93 15.70 -14.33
CA VAL A 98 15.65 15.92 -15.61
C VAL A 98 14.67 16.39 -16.67
N THR A 99 15.01 17.51 -17.31
CA THR A 99 14.27 18.11 -18.41
C THR A 99 15.26 18.50 -19.52
N ASP A 100 14.76 18.72 -20.73
CA ASP A 100 15.59 19.20 -21.83
C ASP A 100 16.01 20.69 -21.66
N SER A 101 16.78 21.21 -22.60
CA SER A 101 17.33 22.58 -22.57
C SER A 101 16.42 23.63 -23.21
N ARG A 102 15.19 23.31 -23.61
CA ARG A 102 14.26 24.23 -24.27
C ARG A 102 13.88 25.37 -23.36
N LEU A 103 13.92 26.58 -23.91
CA LEU A 103 13.61 27.81 -23.19
C LEU A 103 12.08 28.00 -23.02
N PRO A 104 11.64 28.90 -22.11
CA PRO A 104 10.26 29.34 -22.07
C PRO A 104 9.84 29.91 -23.43
N GLY A 105 8.61 29.58 -23.89
CA GLY A 105 8.09 29.92 -25.22
C GLY A 105 8.40 28.90 -26.31
N GLU A 106 9.35 27.99 -26.12
CA GLU A 106 9.60 26.91 -27.06
C GLU A 106 8.69 25.71 -26.78
N PRO A 107 8.05 25.12 -27.81
CA PRO A 107 7.23 23.91 -27.65
C PRO A 107 8.01 22.74 -27.05
N LYS A 108 7.41 22.07 -26.08
CA LYS A 108 8.01 20.94 -25.39
C LYS A 108 7.21 19.66 -25.65
N ASP A 109 7.91 18.55 -25.69
CA ASP A 109 7.27 17.24 -25.78
C ASP A 109 6.90 16.74 -24.36
N PRO A 110 5.61 16.68 -23.99
CA PRO A 110 5.19 16.25 -22.67
C PRO A 110 5.48 14.77 -22.43
N ASP A 111 5.68 13.95 -23.45
CA ASP A 111 5.90 12.51 -23.31
C ASP A 111 7.40 12.16 -23.14
N SER A 112 8.28 13.16 -23.28
CA SER A 112 9.73 12.99 -23.13
C SER A 112 10.26 13.14 -21.70
N THR A 113 9.40 13.44 -20.72
CA THR A 113 9.82 13.74 -19.34
C THR A 113 9.04 12.97 -18.30
N SER A 114 9.70 12.57 -17.22
CA SER A 114 9.05 11.99 -16.04
C SER A 114 8.13 12.96 -15.30
N LEU A 115 8.28 14.27 -15.52
CA LEU A 115 7.51 15.30 -14.86
C LEU A 115 6.01 15.16 -15.13
N THR A 116 5.62 14.90 -16.39
CA THR A 116 4.22 14.70 -16.78
C THR A 116 3.64 13.43 -16.20
N VAL A 117 4.39 12.33 -16.21
CA VAL A 117 3.95 11.06 -15.64
C VAL A 117 3.69 11.18 -14.14
N ILE A 118 4.56 11.93 -13.43
CA ILE A 118 4.37 12.20 -12.00
C ILE A 118 3.17 13.14 -11.80
N TYR A 119 2.99 14.16 -12.66
CA TYR A 119 1.84 15.08 -12.59
C TYR A 119 0.51 14.33 -12.77
N ASP A 120 0.45 13.41 -13.73
CA ASP A 120 -0.74 12.60 -14.04
C ASP A 120 -1.19 11.74 -12.83
N ALA A 121 -0.26 11.33 -11.96
CA ALA A 121 -0.59 10.58 -10.75
C ALA A 121 -1.39 11.39 -9.71
N PHE A 122 -1.39 12.72 -9.81
CA PHE A 122 -2.09 13.64 -8.89
C PHE A 122 -3.17 14.48 -9.59
N ALA A 123 -3.27 14.41 -10.89
CA ALA A 123 -4.15 15.25 -11.70
C ALA A 123 -5.38 14.47 -12.20
N THR A 124 -6.47 15.20 -12.45
CA THR A 124 -7.58 14.64 -13.24
C THR A 124 -7.17 14.55 -14.72
N GLU A 125 -7.96 13.82 -15.51
CA GLU A 125 -7.72 13.72 -16.96
C GLU A 125 -7.73 15.09 -17.65
N GLU A 126 -8.65 15.98 -17.24
CA GLU A 126 -8.74 17.34 -17.79
C GLU A 126 -7.51 18.19 -17.40
N GLU A 127 -7.07 18.12 -16.14
CA GLU A 127 -5.88 18.84 -15.68
C GLU A 127 -4.61 18.34 -16.38
N SER A 128 -4.48 17.02 -16.55
CA SER A 128 -3.37 16.39 -17.26
C SER A 128 -3.34 16.83 -18.74
N ALA A 129 -4.49 16.81 -19.43
CA ALA A 129 -4.60 17.26 -20.80
C ALA A 129 -4.23 18.74 -20.96
N ALA A 130 -4.73 19.59 -20.06
CA ALA A 130 -4.41 21.02 -20.07
C ALA A 130 -2.92 21.28 -19.83
N PHE A 131 -2.32 20.62 -18.85
CA PHE A 131 -0.90 20.75 -18.55
C PHE A 131 0.00 20.31 -19.71
N ARG A 132 -0.34 19.19 -20.36
CA ARG A 132 0.36 18.72 -21.57
C ARG A 132 0.24 19.67 -22.76
N GLN A 133 -0.93 20.31 -22.90
CA GLN A 133 -1.15 21.30 -23.95
C GLN A 133 -0.31 22.56 -23.71
N GLU A 134 -0.27 23.08 -22.49
CA GLU A 134 0.56 24.24 -22.13
C GLU A 134 2.06 23.97 -22.34
N LEU A 135 2.55 22.74 -22.10
CA LEU A 135 3.91 22.36 -22.43
C LEU A 135 4.19 22.44 -23.94
N ARG A 136 3.26 21.99 -24.77
CA ARG A 136 3.36 22.11 -26.23
C ARG A 136 3.31 23.57 -26.69
N GLU A 137 2.64 24.43 -25.95
CA GLU A 137 2.54 25.89 -26.22
C GLU A 137 3.73 26.69 -25.66
N GLY A 138 4.66 26.02 -24.95
CA GLY A 138 5.90 26.65 -24.52
C GLY A 138 5.99 26.97 -23.03
N LEU A 139 5.16 26.38 -22.16
CA LEU A 139 5.30 26.52 -20.71
C LEU A 139 6.75 26.24 -20.29
N GLY A 140 7.36 27.15 -19.52
CA GLY A 140 8.73 26.99 -19.03
C GLY A 140 8.89 25.85 -18.04
N TRP A 141 9.99 25.11 -18.10
CA TRP A 141 10.24 23.99 -17.17
C TRP A 141 10.21 24.38 -15.69
N GLY A 142 10.68 25.59 -15.35
CA GLY A 142 10.63 26.10 -13.98
C GLY A 142 9.21 26.24 -13.46
N GLU A 143 8.30 26.80 -14.28
CA GLU A 143 6.89 26.92 -13.91
C GLU A 143 6.20 25.55 -13.89
N ALA A 144 6.51 24.66 -14.84
CA ALA A 144 5.97 23.31 -14.85
C ALA A 144 6.35 22.52 -13.58
N LYS A 145 7.61 22.63 -13.14
CA LYS A 145 8.09 22.02 -11.88
C LYS A 145 7.39 22.61 -10.66
N LYS A 146 7.18 23.92 -10.64
CA LYS A 146 6.46 24.59 -9.55
C LYS A 146 5.02 24.08 -9.47
N ARG A 147 4.31 24.00 -10.58
CA ARG A 147 2.92 23.49 -10.62
C ARG A 147 2.85 22.04 -10.17
N LEU A 148 3.80 21.20 -10.55
CA LEU A 148 3.89 19.83 -10.05
C LEU A 148 4.05 19.81 -8.53
N ALA A 149 4.98 20.61 -7.98
CA ALA A 149 5.19 20.71 -6.55
C ALA A 149 3.94 21.22 -5.81
N ASP A 150 3.25 22.21 -6.36
CA ASP A 150 2.00 22.75 -5.80
C ASP A 150 0.89 21.71 -5.83
N LYS A 151 0.78 20.92 -6.92
CA LYS A 151 -0.23 19.86 -7.05
C LYS A 151 0.00 18.76 -6.02
N ILE A 152 1.24 18.29 -5.88
CA ILE A 152 1.61 17.28 -4.86
C ILE A 152 1.35 17.82 -3.45
N ASP A 153 1.74 19.06 -3.17
CA ASP A 153 1.60 19.65 -1.84
C ASP A 153 0.14 19.87 -1.44
N ALA A 154 -0.73 20.18 -2.39
CA ALA A 154 -2.16 20.34 -2.12
C ALA A 154 -2.78 19.03 -1.60
N GLU A 155 -2.34 17.88 -2.07
CA GLU A 155 -2.84 16.57 -1.64
C GLU A 155 -2.07 16.03 -0.43
N ILE A 156 -0.75 16.07 -0.48
CA ILE A 156 0.12 15.48 0.56
C ILE A 156 0.30 16.38 1.78
N GLY A 157 0.14 17.70 1.63
CA GLY A 157 0.33 18.67 2.72
C GLY A 157 -0.49 18.36 3.97
N PRO A 158 -1.81 18.13 3.87
CA PRO A 158 -2.63 17.74 5.03
C PRO A 158 -2.16 16.43 5.68
N MET A 159 -1.72 15.45 4.89
CA MET A 159 -1.18 14.18 5.40
C MET A 159 0.16 14.41 6.12
N ARG A 160 1.00 15.32 5.62
CA ARG A 160 2.26 15.72 6.25
C ARG A 160 2.02 16.36 7.62
N GLN A 161 1.05 17.24 7.74
CA GLN A 161 0.68 17.83 9.03
C GLN A 161 0.30 16.75 10.04
N ARG A 162 -0.51 15.78 9.61
CA ARG A 162 -0.87 14.65 10.48
C ARG A 162 0.32 13.78 10.84
N TYR A 163 1.25 13.56 9.92
CA TYR A 163 2.51 12.87 10.20
C TYR A 163 3.32 13.59 11.28
N GLU A 164 3.50 14.91 11.17
CA GLU A 164 4.23 15.72 12.13
C GLU A 164 3.58 15.68 13.53
N GLU A 165 2.25 15.76 13.61
CA GLU A 165 1.51 15.60 14.86
C GLU A 165 1.76 14.23 15.50
N LEU A 166 1.69 13.16 14.71
CA LEU A 166 1.92 11.80 15.21
C LEU A 166 3.38 11.58 15.64
N MET A 167 4.33 12.15 14.90
CA MET A 167 5.76 12.08 15.27
C MET A 167 6.09 12.85 16.55
N ALA A 168 5.34 13.91 16.84
CA ALA A 168 5.43 14.63 18.13
C ALA A 168 4.81 13.86 19.30
N HIS A 169 3.94 12.86 19.01
CA HIS A 169 3.16 12.11 19.99
C HIS A 169 3.26 10.59 19.77
N PRO A 170 4.44 9.97 19.94
CA PRO A 170 4.65 8.54 19.66
C PRO A 170 3.76 7.61 20.49
N GLU A 171 3.27 8.07 21.64
CA GLU A 171 2.29 7.35 22.46
C GLU A 171 0.95 7.11 21.74
N GLN A 172 0.55 8.01 20.85
CA GLN A 172 -0.64 7.83 20.02
C GLN A 172 -0.41 6.73 18.97
N ILE A 173 0.78 6.68 18.38
CA ILE A 173 1.15 5.62 17.42
C ILE A 173 1.11 4.26 18.12
N GLU A 174 1.70 4.15 19.32
CA GLU A 174 1.68 2.92 20.11
C GLU A 174 0.25 2.47 20.44
N ALA A 175 -0.62 3.40 20.83
CA ALA A 175 -2.03 3.10 21.12
C ALA A 175 -2.77 2.57 19.88
N ILE A 176 -2.54 3.17 18.70
CA ILE A 176 -3.12 2.72 17.42
C ILE A 176 -2.63 1.30 17.08
N LEU A 177 -1.33 1.04 17.23
CA LEU A 177 -0.73 -0.27 16.96
C LEU A 177 -1.29 -1.34 17.90
N GLN A 178 -1.43 -1.04 19.21
CA GLN A 178 -2.00 -1.97 20.18
C GLN A 178 -3.47 -2.30 19.89
N GLN A 179 -4.27 -1.30 19.53
CA GLN A 179 -5.66 -1.52 19.14
C GLN A 179 -5.75 -2.36 17.85
N GLY A 180 -4.93 -2.05 16.84
CA GLY A 180 -4.84 -2.82 15.60
C GLY A 180 -4.45 -4.27 15.86
N ALA A 181 -3.42 -4.50 16.68
CA ALA A 181 -2.97 -5.83 17.07
C ALA A 181 -4.05 -6.63 17.82
N ALA A 182 -4.78 -5.97 18.73
CA ALA A 182 -5.89 -6.62 19.44
C ALA A 182 -7.00 -7.08 18.48
N ARG A 183 -7.34 -6.26 17.49
CA ARG A 183 -8.33 -6.60 16.46
C ARG A 183 -7.85 -7.76 15.58
N ALA A 184 -6.60 -7.71 15.10
CA ALA A 184 -6.02 -8.77 14.27
C ALA A 184 -5.96 -10.11 15.01
N ARG A 185 -5.61 -10.11 16.29
CA ARG A 185 -5.53 -11.34 17.11
C ARG A 185 -6.86 -12.07 17.23
N VAL A 186 -7.99 -11.40 17.17
CA VAL A 186 -9.31 -12.06 17.20
C VAL A 186 -9.44 -13.06 16.06
N TYR A 187 -9.03 -12.69 14.85
CA TYR A 187 -9.07 -13.57 13.68
C TYR A 187 -7.91 -14.57 13.67
N ALA A 188 -6.70 -14.09 13.90
CA ALA A 188 -5.49 -14.90 13.81
C ALA A 188 -5.45 -16.03 14.85
N THR A 189 -5.91 -15.81 16.08
CA THR A 189 -5.87 -16.80 17.15
C THR A 189 -6.77 -17.99 16.85
N ASP A 190 -7.98 -17.77 16.34
CA ASP A 190 -8.92 -18.83 16.01
C ASP A 190 -8.39 -19.67 14.84
N LEU A 191 -7.85 -19.03 13.81
CA LEU A 191 -7.32 -19.73 12.66
C LEU A 191 -6.07 -20.53 13.03
N ILE A 192 -5.09 -19.91 13.70
CA ILE A 192 -3.84 -20.61 14.04
C ILE A 192 -4.07 -21.80 14.99
N ALA A 193 -5.06 -21.72 15.86
CA ALA A 193 -5.44 -22.85 16.73
C ALA A 193 -5.94 -24.04 15.89
N LYS A 194 -6.77 -23.78 14.87
CA LYS A 194 -7.26 -24.81 13.95
C LYS A 194 -6.12 -25.40 13.12
N LEU A 195 -5.24 -24.56 12.59
CA LEU A 195 -4.09 -25.01 11.79
C LEU A 195 -3.12 -25.87 12.61
N ARG A 196 -2.78 -25.44 13.83
CA ARG A 196 -1.95 -26.21 14.77
C ARG A 196 -2.56 -27.57 15.07
N TYR A 197 -3.86 -27.63 15.32
CA TYR A 197 -4.56 -28.88 15.55
C TYR A 197 -4.51 -29.80 14.34
N ALA A 198 -4.71 -29.26 13.14
CA ALA A 198 -4.70 -30.03 11.89
C ALA A 198 -3.35 -30.69 11.62
N VAL A 199 -2.24 -30.00 11.87
CA VAL A 199 -0.87 -30.53 11.72
C VAL A 199 -0.40 -31.38 12.92
N GLY A 200 -1.27 -31.62 13.90
CA GLY A 200 -0.96 -32.48 15.05
C GLY A 200 -0.26 -31.77 16.24
N LEU A 201 -0.07 -30.46 16.18
CA LEU A 201 0.43 -29.65 17.31
C LEU A 201 -0.66 -29.47 18.34
N ARG A 202 -0.62 -30.26 19.42
CA ARG A 202 -1.64 -30.27 20.48
C ARG A 202 -0.98 -29.95 21.82
N SER A 203 -1.73 -29.23 22.67
CA SER A 203 -1.31 -29.09 24.06
C SER A 203 -1.40 -30.40 24.79
N PHE A 204 -0.39 -30.75 25.57
CA PHE A 204 -0.44 -31.85 26.51
C PHE A 204 -1.25 -31.55 27.77
N GLN A 205 -1.54 -30.27 28.04
CA GLN A 205 -2.47 -29.88 29.09
C GLN A 205 -3.90 -30.12 28.60
N LYS A 206 -4.71 -30.82 29.41
CA LYS A 206 -6.16 -30.91 29.17
C LYS A 206 -6.69 -29.47 29.18
N LEU A 207 -7.17 -28.99 28.03
CA LEU A 207 -7.93 -27.75 27.97
C LEU A 207 -9.12 -27.90 28.90
N GLU A 208 -9.08 -27.21 30.03
CA GLU A 208 -10.26 -27.06 30.87
C GLU A 208 -11.30 -26.32 30.01
N THR A 209 -12.22 -27.14 29.57
CA THR A 209 -13.56 -26.87 29.05
C THR A 209 -13.83 -25.62 28.22
N ALA A 210 -14.27 -25.86 27.03
CA ALA A 210 -14.98 -24.98 26.09
C ALA A 210 -16.20 -24.20 26.66
N GLY A 211 -16.36 -24.15 27.98
CA GLY A 211 -17.45 -23.44 28.68
C GLY A 211 -17.21 -21.95 28.87
N ALA A 212 -15.96 -21.53 29.06
CA ALA A 212 -15.64 -20.11 29.30
C ALA A 212 -15.68 -19.22 28.03
N ALA A 213 -15.40 -19.79 26.85
CA ALA A 213 -15.40 -19.04 25.58
C ALA A 213 -16.81 -18.67 25.08
N LYS A 214 -17.86 -19.38 25.50
CA LYS A 214 -19.24 -19.05 25.14
C LYS A 214 -19.82 -17.84 25.89
N ALA A 215 -19.26 -17.47 27.03
CA ALA A 215 -19.75 -16.33 27.83
C ALA A 215 -19.25 -14.98 27.31
N GLN A 216 -18.10 -14.91 26.61
CA GLN A 216 -17.56 -13.66 26.04
C GLN A 216 -18.11 -13.30 24.67
N LYS A 217 -18.69 -14.25 23.91
CA LYS A 217 -19.30 -13.97 22.59
C LYS A 217 -20.63 -13.18 22.65
N LYS A 218 -21.18 -12.91 23.83
CA LYS A 218 -22.47 -12.20 23.98
C LYS A 218 -22.37 -10.69 24.17
N LYS A 219 -21.18 -10.07 24.11
CA LYS A 219 -21.01 -8.61 24.32
C LYS A 219 -20.05 -7.95 23.34
N ALA A 220 -20.13 -8.27 22.05
CA ALA A 220 -19.52 -7.42 21.03
C ALA A 220 -20.64 -6.54 20.42
N PRO A 221 -20.56 -5.21 20.49
CA PRO A 221 -21.57 -4.35 19.86
C PRO A 221 -21.42 -4.41 18.34
N ALA A 222 -22.54 -4.67 17.68
CA ALA A 222 -22.67 -4.78 16.21
C ALA A 222 -22.60 -3.42 15.46
N THR A 223 -21.85 -2.45 15.94
CA THR A 223 -21.90 -1.07 15.41
C THR A 223 -20.51 -0.47 15.20
N LEU A 224 -19.64 -1.13 14.43
CA LEU A 224 -18.33 -0.54 14.10
C LEU A 224 -17.92 -0.67 12.62
N PHE A 225 -18.89 -0.93 11.73
CA PHE A 225 -18.66 -1.02 10.28
C PHE A 225 -19.42 0.02 9.46
N LYS A 226 -19.58 1.25 9.99
CA LYS A 226 -20.16 2.34 9.19
C LYS A 226 -19.44 3.65 9.49
N GLN A 227 -18.17 3.74 9.12
CA GLN A 227 -17.46 5.03 8.90
C GLN A 227 -15.99 4.71 8.63
N TYR A 228 -15.71 4.45 7.35
CA TYR A 228 -14.49 4.87 6.64
C TYR A 228 -14.75 4.64 5.17
#